data_470db2bce59ffdc56e510de777996e96
#
_entry.id   470db2bce59ffdc56e510de777996e96
#
_cell.length_a   1.000
_cell.length_b   1.000
_cell.length_c   1.000
_cell.angle_alpha   90.00
_cell.angle_beta   90.00
_cell.angle_gamma   90.00
#
_symmetry.space_group_name_H-M   'P 1'
#
loop_
_entity.id
_entity.type
_entity.pdbx_description
1 polymer ?
#
loop_
_entity_poly.entity_id
_entity_poly.type
_entity_poly.pdbx_seq_one_letter_code
_entity_poly.pdbx_strand_id
1 'polypeptide(L)' 'MKNNVLKDMTLDELQAKGEELEKELFNIKFQLHTGRLENTAKLGLLKKERARLKTILREKRG' A
#
# COMPACT_ATOMS: atom_id res chain seq x y z
N MET A 1 -6.16 -13.36 -6.80
CA MET A 1 -6.00 -13.79 -5.47
C MET A 1 -6.02 -12.63 -4.48
N LYS A 2 -4.95 -11.90 -4.42
CA LYS A 2 -4.88 -10.77 -3.50
C LYS A 2 -5.90 -9.69 -3.79
N ASN A 3 -6.26 -9.55 -5.06
CA ASN A 3 -7.26 -8.57 -5.44
C ASN A 3 -8.60 -8.88 -4.82
N ASN A 4 -8.93 -10.18 -4.75
CA ASN A 4 -10.20 -10.60 -4.18
C ASN A 4 -10.27 -10.28 -2.70
N VAL A 5 -9.15 -10.45 -2.01
CA VAL A 5 -9.10 -10.13 -0.58
C VAL A 5 -9.39 -8.65 -0.36
N LEU A 6 -8.76 -7.80 -1.15
CA LEU A 6 -8.99 -6.37 -1.02
C LEU A 6 -10.43 -5.98 -1.32
N LYS A 7 -11.02 -6.61 -2.33
CA LYS A 7 -12.40 -6.30 -2.70
C LYS A 7 -13.40 -6.74 -1.63
N ASP A 8 -13.03 -7.76 -0.87
CA ASP A 8 -13.91 -8.27 0.18
C ASP A 8 -13.79 -7.50 1.47
N MET A 9 -12.81 -6.64 1.59
CA MET A 9 -12.59 -5.88 2.81
C MET A 9 -13.59 -4.72 2.93
N THR A 10 -13.93 -4.40 4.17
CA THR A 10 -14.79 -3.24 4.42
C THR A 10 -14.01 -1.96 4.20
N LEU A 11 -14.76 -0.83 4.12
CA LEU A 11 -14.11 0.46 3.97
C LEU A 11 -13.13 0.75 5.10
N ASP A 12 -13.54 0.43 6.32
CA ASP A 12 -12.67 0.65 7.47
C ASP A 12 -11.39 -0.15 7.36
N GLU A 13 -11.52 -1.41 6.96
CA GLU A 13 -10.35 -2.26 6.79
C GLU A 13 -9.45 -1.76 5.68
N LEU A 14 -10.04 -1.29 4.60
CA LEU A 14 -9.26 -0.76 3.49
C LEU A 14 -8.51 0.50 3.88
N GLN A 15 -9.14 1.35 4.67
CA GLN A 15 -8.49 2.57 5.14
C GLN A 15 -7.33 2.25 6.07
N ALA A 16 -7.54 1.30 6.97
CA ALA A 16 -6.48 0.87 7.87
C ALA A 16 -5.31 0.29 7.09
N LYS A 17 -5.62 -0.51 6.08
CA LYS A 17 -4.59 -1.09 5.22
C LYS A 17 -3.83 0.00 4.49
N GLY A 18 -4.53 1.02 4.03
CA GLY A 18 -3.89 2.15 3.35
C GLY A 18 -2.92 2.89 4.24
N GLU A 19 -3.31 3.12 5.49
CA GLU A 19 -2.43 3.79 6.44
C GLU A 19 -1.19 2.95 6.71
N GLU A 20 -1.39 1.65 6.82
CA GLU A 20 -0.28 0.74 7.05
C GLU A 20 0.71 0.79 5.88
N LEU A 21 0.17 0.76 4.67
CA LEU A 21 1.01 0.82 3.47
C LEU A 21 1.77 2.13 3.39
N GLU A 22 1.13 3.22 3.76
CA GLU A 22 1.78 4.52 3.74
C GLU A 22 2.92 4.59 4.74
N LYS A 23 2.72 4.01 5.91
CA LYS A 23 3.77 3.96 6.91
C LYS A 23 4.97 3.17 6.41
N GLU A 24 4.71 2.03 5.79
CA GLU A 24 5.79 1.23 5.24
C GLU A 24 6.51 1.96 4.12
N LEU A 25 5.76 2.63 3.26
CA LEU A 25 6.37 3.42 2.20
C LEU A 25 7.25 4.52 2.76
N PHE A 26 6.78 5.17 3.79
CA PHE A 26 7.55 6.23 4.42
C PHE A 26 8.85 5.68 4.99
N ASN A 27 8.78 4.56 5.67
CA ASN A 27 9.97 3.94 6.23
C ASN A 27 10.97 3.55 5.15
N ILE A 28 10.48 2.99 4.07
CA ILE A 28 11.35 2.57 2.99
C ILE A 28 12.00 3.78 2.31
N LYS A 29 11.23 4.84 2.12
CA LYS A 29 11.79 6.06 1.55
C LYS A 29 12.85 6.65 2.46
N PHE A 30 12.62 6.59 3.76
CA PHE A 30 13.60 7.06 4.72
C PHE A 30 14.89 6.25 4.64
N GLN A 31 14.75 4.93 4.57
CA GLN A 31 15.90 4.06 4.44
C GLN A 31 16.67 4.32 3.16
N LEU A 32 15.93 4.59 2.09
CA LEU A 32 16.55 4.90 0.81
C LEU A 32 17.39 6.18 0.91
N HIS A 33 16.84 7.17 1.60
CA HIS A 33 17.55 8.44 1.80
C HIS A 33 18.84 8.26 2.57
N THR A 34 18.84 7.34 3.53
CA THR A 34 20.03 7.08 4.32
C THR A 34 20.97 6.10 3.64
N GLY A 35 20.58 5.59 2.49
CA GLY A 35 21.42 4.65 1.76
C GLY A 35 21.42 3.25 2.32
N ARG A 36 20.46 2.94 3.18
CA ARG A 36 20.41 1.65 3.84
C ARG A 36 19.53 0.63 3.15
N LEU A 37 18.70 1.08 2.23
CA LEU A 37 17.77 0.19 1.57
C LEU A 37 18.48 -0.57 0.47
N GLU A 38 18.44 -1.89 0.57
CA GLU A 38 19.09 -2.75 -0.42
C GLU A 38 18.10 -3.31 -1.42
N ASN A 39 16.79 -3.31 -1.09
CA ASN A 39 15.80 -3.93 -1.93
C ASN A 39 14.78 -2.92 -2.41
N THR A 40 15.06 -2.35 -3.58
CA THR A 40 14.14 -1.37 -4.17
C THR A 40 12.90 -2.02 -4.76
N ALA A 41 12.93 -3.34 -4.98
CA ALA A 41 11.77 -4.05 -5.49
C ALA A 41 10.60 -3.96 -4.52
N LYS A 42 10.89 -3.96 -3.22
CA LYS A 42 9.86 -3.86 -2.21
C LYS A 42 9.14 -2.52 -2.32
N LEU A 43 9.87 -1.46 -2.62
CA LEU A 43 9.27 -0.15 -2.79
C LEU A 43 8.28 -0.15 -3.95
N GLY A 44 8.64 -0.78 -5.05
CA GLY A 44 7.75 -0.91 -6.19
C GLY A 44 6.49 -1.69 -5.86
N LEU A 45 6.65 -2.78 -5.10
CA LEU A 45 5.51 -3.59 -4.70
C LEU A 45 4.55 -2.80 -3.83
N LEU A 46 5.08 -2.05 -2.87
CA LEU A 46 4.24 -1.26 -1.98
C LEU A 46 3.51 -0.17 -2.73
N LYS A 47 4.17 0.45 -3.69
CA LYS A 47 3.52 1.46 -4.51
C LYS A 47 2.38 0.87 -5.32
N LYS A 48 2.57 -0.33 -5.84
CA LYS A 48 1.55 -1.02 -6.59
C LYS A 48 0.35 -1.32 -5.71
N GLU A 49 0.61 -1.85 -4.52
CA GLU A 49 -0.47 -2.19 -3.61
C GLU A 49 -1.23 -0.94 -3.18
N ARG A 50 -0.51 0.14 -2.95
CA ARG A 50 -1.16 1.38 -2.57
C ARG A 50 -2.07 1.90 -3.68
N ALA A 51 -1.59 1.85 -4.90
CA ALA A 51 -2.39 2.32 -6.03
C ALA A 51 -3.64 1.46 -6.20
N ARG A 52 -3.49 0.15 -6.08
CA ARG A 52 -4.62 -0.76 -6.19
C ARG A 52 -5.63 -0.54 -5.09
N LEU A 53 -5.14 -0.37 -3.87
CA LEU A 53 -6.01 -0.10 -2.74
C LEU A 53 -6.80 1.19 -2.95
N LYS A 54 -6.12 2.21 -3.45
CA LYS A 54 -6.76 3.49 -3.70
C LYS A 54 -7.88 3.35 -4.73
N THR A 55 -7.64 2.56 -5.76
CA THR A 55 -8.65 2.32 -6.79
C THR A 55 -9.87 1.62 -6.20
N ILE A 56 -9.63 0.62 -5.36
CA ILE A 56 -10.74 -0.12 -4.76
C ILE A 56 -11.52 0.76 -3.80
N LEU A 57 -10.82 1.58 -3.03
CA LEU A 57 -11.50 2.53 -2.15
C LEU A 57 -12.39 3.47 -2.94
N ARG A 58 -11.89 3.94 -4.06
CA ARG A 58 -12.64 4.83 -4.93
C ARG A 58 -13.91 4.16 -5.44
N GLU A 59 -13.78 2.90 -5.84
CA GLU A 59 -14.93 2.16 -6.34
C GLU A 59 -15.97 1.94 -5.25
N LYS A 60 -15.52 1.62 -4.06
CA LYS A 60 -16.45 1.35 -2.96
C LYS A 60 -17.14 2.62 -2.46
N ARG A 61 -16.49 3.74 -2.61
CA ARG A 61 -17.10 5.00 -2.20
C ARG A 61 -18.12 5.50 -3.21
N GLY A 62 -18.10 4.92 -4.35
CA GLY A 62 -19.05 5.24 -5.37
C GLY A 62 -18.54 6.31 -6.26
#